data_794ed3675f579ddfc28cbbada62a98bc
#
_entry.id   794ed3675f579ddfc28cbbada62a98bc
#
_cell.length_a   1.000
_cell.length_b   1.000
_cell.length_c   1.000
_cell.angle_alpha   90.00
_cell.angle_beta   90.00
_cell.angle_gamma   90.00
#
_symmetry.space_group_name_H-M   'P 1'
#
loop_
_entity.id
_entity.type
_entity.pdbx_description
1 polymer ?
#
loop_
_entity_poly.entity_id
_entity_poly.type
_entity_poly.pdbx_seq_one_letter_code
_entity_poly.pdbx_strand_id
1 'polypeptide(L)'
;MGFWDQLKTKTQELNGQLQTKTAQFKNKEFANGAMAMCALIAAADGSIDASERQKTAALIMSNEALKVFAPDELRQKFDWFCDKLQGDYDFGKVEATATIGRLKAKPEQARAVIQIGIIIGGADGNFDADEKTAVKEACFAVGINPGEFDL
;
A
#
# COMPACT_ATOMS: atom_id res chain seq x y z
N MET A 1 -7.05 -19.82 -16.64
CA MET A 1 -6.12 -18.83 -16.05
C MET A 1 -6.39 -18.71 -14.57
N GLY A 2 -5.34 -18.80 -13.76
CA GLY A 2 -5.48 -18.68 -12.33
C GLY A 2 -5.58 -17.23 -11.88
N PHE A 3 -5.97 -17.04 -10.64
CA PHE A 3 -6.04 -15.72 -9.99
C PHE A 3 -4.74 -14.93 -10.15
N TRP A 4 -3.60 -15.61 -10.01
CA TRP A 4 -2.28 -14.97 -10.09
C TRP A 4 -1.95 -14.43 -11.48
N ASP A 5 -2.35 -15.12 -12.55
CA ASP A 5 -2.13 -14.62 -13.91
C ASP A 5 -2.94 -13.36 -14.15
N GLN A 6 -4.20 -13.34 -13.67
CA GLN A 6 -5.03 -12.15 -13.74
C GLN A 6 -4.44 -11.00 -12.92
N LEU A 7 -3.93 -11.30 -11.73
CA LEU A 7 -3.33 -10.30 -10.87
C LEU A 7 -2.07 -9.68 -11.51
N LYS A 8 -1.22 -10.51 -12.14
CA LYS A 8 -0.02 -10.01 -12.82
C LYS A 8 -0.38 -9.08 -13.97
N THR A 9 -1.35 -9.46 -14.80
CA THR A 9 -1.80 -8.65 -15.93
C THR A 9 -2.37 -7.33 -15.43
N LYS A 10 -3.23 -7.38 -14.42
CA LYS A 10 -3.81 -6.18 -13.80
C LYS A 10 -2.74 -5.30 -13.17
N THR A 11 -1.73 -5.89 -12.53
CA THR A 11 -0.64 -5.15 -11.91
C THR A 11 0.15 -4.34 -12.93
N GLN A 12 0.44 -4.93 -14.11
CA GLN A 12 1.14 -4.22 -15.17
C GLN A 12 0.32 -3.05 -15.71
N GLU A 13 -0.97 -3.25 -15.94
CA GLU A 13 -1.88 -2.20 -16.39
C GLU A 13 -2.01 -1.09 -15.34
N LEU A 14 -2.15 -1.49 -14.07
CA LEU A 14 -2.29 -0.57 -12.96
C LEU A 14 -1.05 0.30 -12.78
N ASN A 15 0.15 -0.28 -12.94
CA ASN A 15 1.40 0.50 -12.84
C ASN A 15 1.45 1.63 -13.86
N GLY A 16 1.07 1.37 -15.10
CA GLY A 16 1.04 2.40 -16.15
C GLY A 16 0.05 3.52 -15.83
N GLN A 17 -1.14 3.16 -15.37
CA GLN A 17 -2.16 4.12 -14.99
C GLN A 17 -1.77 4.89 -13.72
N LEU A 18 -1.21 4.18 -12.74
CA LEU A 18 -0.81 4.79 -11.48
C LEU A 18 0.32 5.77 -11.62
N GLN A 19 1.27 5.51 -12.50
CA GLN A 19 2.39 6.43 -12.75
C GLN A 19 1.86 7.81 -13.15
N THR A 20 0.87 7.85 -14.04
CA THR A 20 0.24 9.08 -14.48
C THR A 20 -0.55 9.76 -13.36
N LYS A 21 -1.37 8.98 -12.63
CA LYS A 21 -2.20 9.50 -11.54
C LYS A 21 -1.36 9.96 -10.36
N THR A 22 -0.34 9.21 -9.98
CA THR A 22 0.53 9.55 -8.86
C THR A 22 1.26 10.86 -9.10
N ALA A 23 1.65 11.13 -10.35
CA ALA A 23 2.23 12.42 -10.72
C ALA A 23 1.26 13.59 -10.45
N GLN A 24 -0.05 13.36 -10.58
CA GLN A 24 -1.08 14.35 -10.27
C GLN A 24 -1.32 14.50 -8.76
N PHE A 25 -1.05 13.44 -7.99
CA PHE A 25 -1.32 13.39 -6.55
C PHE A 25 -0.07 13.61 -5.70
N LYS A 26 0.89 14.35 -6.21
CA LYS A 26 2.16 14.60 -5.50
C LYS A 26 1.96 15.54 -4.31
N ASN A 27 1.42 15.00 -3.21
CA ASN A 27 1.18 15.73 -1.97
C ASN A 27 1.48 14.83 -0.76
N LYS A 28 1.67 15.46 0.41
CA LYS A 28 2.06 14.75 1.64
C LYS A 28 1.01 13.77 2.12
N GLU A 29 -0.26 14.12 2.01
CA GLU A 29 -1.35 13.27 2.49
C GLU A 29 -1.43 11.97 1.69
N PHE A 30 -1.26 12.06 0.37
CA PHE A 30 -1.20 10.88 -0.49
C PHE A 30 0.04 10.03 -0.17
N ALA A 31 1.22 10.65 -0.06
CA ALA A 31 2.45 9.94 0.26
C ALA A 31 2.35 9.23 1.62
N ASN A 32 1.78 9.90 2.62
CA ASN A 32 1.55 9.30 3.94
C ASN A 32 0.62 8.09 3.83
N GLY A 33 -0.49 8.22 3.12
CA GLY A 33 -1.44 7.12 2.92
C GLY A 33 -0.81 5.94 2.20
N ALA A 34 -0.04 6.20 1.15
CA ALA A 34 0.64 5.15 0.39
C ALA A 34 1.65 4.39 1.25
N MET A 35 2.43 5.11 2.06
CA MET A 35 3.42 4.45 2.92
C MET A 35 2.79 3.74 4.11
N ALA A 36 1.69 4.26 4.64
CA ALA A 36 0.88 3.55 5.63
C ALA A 36 0.36 2.22 5.07
N MET A 37 -0.13 2.24 3.84
CA MET A 37 -0.61 1.02 3.17
C MET A 37 0.52 0.00 3.01
N CYS A 38 1.69 0.43 2.55
CA CYS A 38 2.85 -0.44 2.36
C CYS A 38 3.31 -1.05 3.69
N ALA A 39 3.30 -0.27 4.77
CA ALA A 39 3.66 -0.78 6.11
C ALA A 39 2.66 -1.82 6.60
N LEU A 40 1.36 -1.62 6.36
CA LEU A 40 0.33 -2.60 6.70
C LEU A 40 0.50 -3.90 5.91
N ILE A 41 0.92 -3.83 4.66
CA ILE A 41 1.23 -5.01 3.86
C ILE A 41 2.43 -5.76 4.48
N ALA A 42 3.49 -5.03 4.84
CA ALA A 42 4.67 -5.64 5.46
C ALA A 42 4.36 -6.32 6.79
N ALA A 43 3.36 -5.84 7.52
CA ALA A 43 2.94 -6.35 8.82
C ALA A 43 1.65 -7.17 8.76
N ALA A 44 1.24 -7.62 7.59
CA ALA A 44 -0.10 -8.20 7.38
C ALA A 44 -0.38 -9.45 8.21
N ASP A 45 0.63 -10.22 8.56
CA ASP A 45 0.48 -11.43 9.39
C ASP A 45 0.43 -11.16 10.91
N GLY A 46 0.39 -9.89 11.31
CA GLY A 46 0.32 -9.49 12.71
C GLY A 46 1.66 -9.12 13.33
N SER A 47 2.74 -9.20 12.57
CA SER A 47 4.08 -8.81 13.02
C SER A 47 4.89 -8.31 11.84
N ILE A 48 5.97 -7.59 12.14
CA ILE A 48 6.89 -7.15 11.10
C ILE A 48 8.33 -7.38 11.57
N ASP A 49 9.11 -8.15 10.81
CA ASP A 49 10.52 -8.36 11.07
C ASP A 49 11.40 -7.54 10.13
N ALA A 50 12.70 -7.54 10.41
CA ALA A 50 13.66 -6.75 9.62
C ALA A 50 13.70 -7.18 8.15
N SER A 51 13.56 -8.48 7.89
CA SER A 51 13.57 -9.02 6.53
C SER A 51 12.38 -8.55 5.72
N GLU A 52 11.17 -8.62 6.30
CA GLU A 52 9.94 -8.16 5.66
C GLU A 52 10.00 -6.65 5.39
N ARG A 53 10.51 -5.90 6.36
CA ARG A 53 10.66 -4.46 6.26
C ARG A 53 11.62 -4.08 5.14
N GLN A 54 12.76 -4.73 5.05
CA GLN A 54 13.75 -4.49 3.98
C GLN A 54 13.22 -4.84 2.60
N LYS A 55 12.55 -5.99 2.50
CA LYS A 55 11.95 -6.45 1.25
C LYS A 55 10.91 -5.46 0.74
N THR A 56 10.02 -5.02 1.60
CA THR A 56 8.97 -4.07 1.22
C THR A 56 9.58 -2.72 0.85
N ALA A 57 10.58 -2.26 1.59
CA ALA A 57 11.29 -1.01 1.26
C ALA A 57 11.91 -1.08 -0.15
N ALA A 58 12.52 -2.22 -0.50
CA ALA A 58 13.11 -2.41 -1.83
C ALA A 58 12.03 -2.36 -2.92
N LEU A 59 10.87 -2.96 -2.68
CA LEU A 59 9.75 -2.93 -3.61
C LEU A 59 9.23 -1.50 -3.81
N ILE A 60 9.13 -0.72 -2.74
CA ILE A 60 8.73 0.69 -2.80
C ILE A 60 9.72 1.47 -3.67
N MET A 61 11.02 1.32 -3.40
CA MET A 61 12.07 2.07 -4.10
C MET A 61 12.14 1.73 -5.59
N SER A 62 11.75 0.52 -5.98
CA SER A 62 11.78 0.08 -7.38
C SER A 62 10.45 0.30 -8.12
N ASN A 63 9.41 0.72 -7.43
CA ASN A 63 8.09 0.91 -8.05
C ASN A 63 8.04 2.18 -8.90
N GLU A 64 7.70 2.01 -10.18
CA GLU A 64 7.68 3.13 -11.13
C GLU A 64 6.67 4.22 -10.76
N ALA A 65 5.50 3.83 -10.23
CA ALA A 65 4.45 4.78 -9.89
C ALA A 65 4.87 5.71 -8.75
N LEU A 66 5.74 5.25 -7.85
CA LEU A 66 6.19 6.02 -6.69
C LEU A 66 7.42 6.87 -6.95
N LYS A 67 8.02 6.77 -8.13
CA LYS A 67 9.24 7.53 -8.46
C LYS A 67 9.03 9.05 -8.55
N VAL A 68 7.79 9.51 -8.57
CA VAL A 68 7.49 10.94 -8.54
C VAL A 68 7.82 11.59 -7.20
N PHE A 69 7.95 10.77 -6.15
CA PHE A 69 8.34 11.24 -4.82
C PHE A 69 9.83 11.06 -4.58
N ALA A 70 10.40 11.91 -3.72
CA ALA A 70 11.78 11.73 -3.28
C ALA A 70 11.93 10.42 -2.50
N PRO A 71 12.90 9.56 -2.86
CA PRO A 71 13.05 8.26 -2.18
C PRO A 71 13.25 8.39 -0.66
N ASP A 72 14.00 9.37 -0.21
CA ASP A 72 14.24 9.58 1.22
C ASP A 72 12.97 9.95 1.96
N GLU A 73 12.10 10.73 1.35
CA GLU A 73 10.80 11.10 1.92
C GLU A 73 9.93 9.86 2.10
N LEU A 74 9.82 9.03 1.08
CA LEU A 74 9.05 7.79 1.17
C LEU A 74 9.62 6.85 2.22
N ARG A 75 10.95 6.71 2.25
CA ARG A 75 11.61 5.82 3.21
C ARG A 75 11.37 6.27 4.65
N GLN A 76 11.46 7.57 4.94
CA GLN A 76 11.20 8.09 6.27
C GLN A 76 9.76 7.82 6.72
N LYS A 77 8.79 8.02 5.84
CA LYS A 77 7.38 7.77 6.14
C LYS A 77 7.10 6.28 6.36
N PHE A 78 7.64 5.43 5.50
CA PHE A 78 7.51 3.98 5.63
C PHE A 78 8.11 3.50 6.96
N ASP A 79 9.32 3.94 7.27
CA ASP A 79 10.00 3.57 8.51
C ASP A 79 9.21 4.03 9.74
N TRP A 80 8.63 5.21 9.69
CA TRP A 80 7.82 5.73 10.79
C TRP A 80 6.65 4.79 11.13
N PHE A 81 5.91 4.36 10.10
CA PHE A 81 4.78 3.43 10.30
C PHE A 81 5.27 2.05 10.74
N CYS A 82 6.36 1.56 10.18
CA CYS A 82 6.94 0.29 10.58
C CYS A 82 7.39 0.32 12.05
N ASP A 83 8.02 1.41 12.50
CA ASP A 83 8.42 1.57 13.90
C ASP A 83 7.20 1.53 14.83
N LYS A 84 6.11 2.18 14.45
CA LYS A 84 4.87 2.14 15.22
C LYS A 84 4.30 0.73 15.30
N LEU A 85 4.27 0.01 14.19
CA LEU A 85 3.77 -1.38 14.15
C LEU A 85 4.64 -2.33 14.95
N GLN A 86 5.96 -2.14 14.94
CA GLN A 86 6.87 -2.95 15.74
C GLN A 86 6.76 -2.66 17.23
N GLY A 87 6.54 -1.40 17.59
CA GLY A 87 6.41 -0.98 18.99
C GLY A 87 5.11 -1.42 19.63
N ASP A 88 4.00 -1.26 18.91
CA ASP A 88 2.67 -1.69 19.35
C ASP A 88 1.84 -1.94 18.08
N TYR A 89 1.66 -3.21 17.75
CA TYR A 89 1.01 -3.60 16.50
C TYR A 89 -0.39 -3.02 16.37
N ASP A 90 -1.21 -3.18 17.40
CA ASP A 90 -2.61 -2.73 17.33
C ASP A 90 -2.72 -1.21 17.21
N PHE A 91 -1.93 -0.50 17.99
CA PHE A 91 -1.91 0.96 17.95
C PHE A 91 -1.34 1.48 16.61
N GLY A 92 -0.26 0.88 16.15
CA GLY A 92 0.33 1.22 14.84
C GLY A 92 -0.64 0.97 13.70
N LYS A 93 -1.41 -0.11 13.77
CA LYS A 93 -2.44 -0.43 12.78
C LYS A 93 -3.55 0.63 12.77
N VAL A 94 -3.98 1.08 13.93
CA VAL A 94 -4.98 2.15 14.04
C VAL A 94 -4.45 3.44 13.41
N GLU A 95 -3.21 3.82 13.69
CA GLU A 95 -2.61 5.03 13.11
C GLU A 95 -2.48 4.94 11.59
N ALA A 96 -2.01 3.82 11.09
CA ALA A 96 -1.86 3.61 9.64
C ALA A 96 -3.22 3.63 8.94
N THR A 97 -4.21 2.95 9.49
CA THR A 97 -5.57 2.91 8.94
C THR A 97 -6.20 4.30 8.95
N ALA A 98 -6.02 5.06 10.03
CA ALA A 98 -6.53 6.43 10.12
C ALA A 98 -5.88 7.36 9.09
N THR A 99 -4.59 7.17 8.83
CA THR A 99 -3.86 7.94 7.82
C THR A 99 -4.43 7.68 6.42
N ILE A 100 -4.68 6.41 6.10
CA ILE A 100 -5.34 6.03 4.84
C ILE A 100 -6.75 6.64 4.79
N GLY A 101 -7.48 6.55 5.89
CA GLY A 101 -8.85 7.05 6.00
C GLY A 101 -9.00 8.53 5.73
N ARG A 102 -7.94 9.32 5.89
CA ARG A 102 -7.96 10.75 5.55
C ARG A 102 -8.21 11.00 4.07
N LEU A 103 -7.96 10.00 3.23
CA LEU A 103 -8.20 10.10 1.79
C LEU A 103 -9.65 9.78 1.40
N LYS A 104 -10.52 9.45 2.35
CA LYS A 104 -11.91 9.08 2.08
C LYS A 104 -12.64 10.15 1.25
N ALA A 105 -12.36 11.42 1.51
CA ALA A 105 -12.98 12.54 0.78
C ALA A 105 -12.35 12.77 -0.60
N LYS A 106 -11.31 12.02 -0.95
CA LYS A 106 -10.59 12.11 -2.23
C LYS A 106 -10.56 10.74 -2.89
N PRO A 107 -11.68 10.29 -3.49
CA PRO A 107 -11.84 8.90 -3.94
C PRO A 107 -10.75 8.42 -4.91
N GLU A 108 -10.30 9.28 -5.82
CA GLU A 108 -9.26 8.91 -6.79
C GLU A 108 -7.92 8.63 -6.11
N GLN A 109 -7.57 9.45 -5.11
CA GLN A 109 -6.36 9.24 -4.34
C GLN A 109 -6.47 8.00 -3.45
N ALA A 110 -7.64 7.78 -2.84
CA ALA A 110 -7.91 6.58 -2.06
C ALA A 110 -7.77 5.32 -2.91
N ARG A 111 -8.34 5.32 -4.12
CA ARG A 111 -8.20 4.19 -5.06
C ARG A 111 -6.75 3.93 -5.41
N ALA A 112 -5.97 4.98 -5.66
CA ALA A 112 -4.56 4.85 -6.00
C ALA A 112 -3.76 4.22 -4.85
N VAL A 113 -4.05 4.58 -3.60
CA VAL A 113 -3.42 3.96 -2.42
C VAL A 113 -3.75 2.47 -2.33
N ILE A 114 -5.00 2.10 -2.56
CA ILE A 114 -5.40 0.68 -2.56
C ILE A 114 -4.66 -0.08 -3.66
N GLN A 115 -4.56 0.48 -4.85
CA GLN A 115 -3.85 -0.13 -5.97
C GLN A 115 -2.36 -0.30 -5.66
N ILE A 116 -1.75 0.66 -4.99
CA ILE A 116 -0.35 0.54 -4.52
C ILE A 116 -0.21 -0.64 -3.56
N GLY A 117 -1.15 -0.80 -2.63
CA GLY A 117 -1.17 -1.93 -1.71
C GLY A 117 -1.21 -3.28 -2.43
N ILE A 118 -2.04 -3.39 -3.45
CA ILE A 118 -2.16 -4.61 -4.26
C ILE A 118 -0.85 -4.88 -5.02
N ILE A 119 -0.27 -3.86 -5.63
CA ILE A 119 0.97 -4.00 -6.40
C ILE A 119 2.13 -4.42 -5.50
N ILE A 120 2.31 -3.76 -4.37
CA ILE A 120 3.39 -4.07 -3.43
C ILE A 120 3.18 -5.46 -2.81
N GLY A 121 1.95 -5.78 -2.40
CA GLY A 121 1.64 -7.09 -1.82
C GLY A 121 1.80 -8.23 -2.80
N GLY A 122 1.49 -8.00 -4.09
CA GLY A 122 1.59 -9.02 -5.13
C GLY A 122 2.91 -9.04 -5.89
N ALA A 123 3.85 -8.17 -5.55
CA ALA A 123 5.08 -7.99 -6.35
C ALA A 123 5.98 -9.23 -6.40
N ASP A 124 5.96 -10.07 -5.37
CA ASP A 124 6.73 -11.31 -5.34
C ASP A 124 5.95 -12.52 -5.87
N GLY A 125 4.76 -12.28 -6.40
CA GLY A 125 3.89 -13.36 -6.91
C GLY A 125 3.10 -14.09 -5.83
N ASN A 126 3.13 -13.61 -4.58
CA ASN A 126 2.48 -14.25 -3.44
C ASN A 126 1.64 -13.25 -2.65
N PHE A 127 0.49 -12.88 -3.20
CA PHE A 127 -0.47 -12.01 -2.52
C PHE A 127 -1.36 -12.89 -1.63
N ASP A 128 -0.93 -13.12 -0.38
CA ASP A 128 -1.56 -14.07 0.52
C ASP A 128 -2.86 -13.54 1.17
N ALA A 129 -3.52 -14.41 1.95
CA ALA A 129 -4.79 -14.09 2.57
C ALA A 129 -4.68 -12.94 3.58
N ASP A 130 -3.57 -12.86 4.32
CA ASP A 130 -3.36 -11.79 5.30
C ASP A 130 -3.16 -10.44 4.60
N GLU A 131 -2.41 -10.43 3.51
CA GLU A 131 -2.20 -9.23 2.70
C GLU A 131 -3.51 -8.76 2.06
N LYS A 132 -4.32 -9.68 1.55
CA LYS A 132 -5.66 -9.36 1.02
C LYS A 132 -6.55 -8.76 2.08
N THR A 133 -6.50 -9.29 3.30
CA THR A 133 -7.27 -8.76 4.43
C THR A 133 -6.85 -7.34 4.75
N ALA A 134 -5.53 -7.06 4.76
CA ALA A 134 -5.03 -5.71 5.01
C ALA A 134 -5.55 -4.73 3.96
N VAL A 135 -5.56 -5.12 2.70
CA VAL A 135 -6.09 -4.26 1.62
C VAL A 135 -7.60 -4.07 1.75
N LYS A 136 -8.34 -5.12 2.10
CA LYS A 136 -9.80 -5.01 2.33
C LYS A 136 -10.11 -4.03 3.46
N GLU A 137 -9.37 -4.10 4.56
CA GLU A 137 -9.56 -3.17 5.69
C GLU A 137 -9.28 -1.73 5.26
N ALA A 138 -8.27 -1.50 4.45
CA ALA A 138 -7.99 -0.19 3.89
C ALA A 138 -9.15 0.30 3.01
N CYS A 139 -9.73 -0.59 2.20
CA CYS A 139 -10.92 -0.27 1.39
C CYS A 139 -12.06 0.22 2.26
N PHE A 140 -12.34 -0.47 3.37
CA PHE A 140 -13.40 -0.07 4.29
C PHE A 140 -13.09 1.29 4.93
N ALA A 141 -11.84 1.56 5.24
CA ALA A 141 -11.44 2.84 5.84
C ALA A 141 -11.74 4.03 4.92
N VAL A 142 -11.69 3.83 3.61
CA VAL A 142 -11.94 4.89 2.63
C VAL A 142 -13.31 4.78 1.93
N GLY A 143 -14.13 3.83 2.35
CA GLY A 143 -15.49 3.69 1.82
C GLY A 143 -15.55 3.12 0.40
N ILE A 144 -14.55 2.34 0.00
CA ILE A 144 -14.51 1.69 -1.32
C ILE A 144 -14.86 0.21 -1.16
N ASN A 145 -15.69 -0.31 -2.07
CA ASN A 145 -16.04 -1.72 -2.09
C ASN A 145 -14.82 -2.54 -2.53
N PRO A 146 -14.33 -3.50 -1.69
CA PRO A 146 -13.21 -4.35 -2.08
C PRO A 146 -13.46 -5.13 -3.38
N GLY A 147 -14.71 -5.44 -3.71
CA GLY A 147 -15.08 -6.12 -4.95
C GLY A 147 -14.63 -5.39 -6.21
N GLU A 148 -14.42 -4.09 -6.15
CA GLU A 148 -13.89 -3.31 -7.28
C GLU A 148 -12.48 -3.74 -7.66
N PHE A 149 -11.75 -4.36 -6.74
CA PHE A 149 -10.38 -4.84 -6.94
C PHE A 149 -10.29 -6.37 -6.92
N ASP A 150 -11.41 -7.06 -7.05
CA ASP A 150 -11.49 -8.53 -7.00
C ASP A 150 -11.03 -9.10 -5.65
N LEU A 151 -11.32 -8.39 -4.58
CA LEU A 151 -10.98 -8.79 -3.22
C LEU A 151 -12.18 -9.33 -2.44
#